data_2edeb63c2ef71a99f0c5065e1cdbe830
#
_entry.id   2edeb63c2ef71a99f0c5065e1cdbe830
#
_cell.length_a   1.000
_cell.length_b   1.000
_cell.length_c   1.000
_cell.angle_alpha   90.00
_cell.angle_beta   90.00
_cell.angle_gamma   90.00
#
_symmetry.space_group_name_H-M   'P 1'
#
loop_
_entity.id
_entity.type
_entity.pdbx_description
1 polymer ?
#
loop_
_entity_poly.entity_id
_entity_poly.type
_entity_poly.pdbx_seq_one_letter_code
_entity_poly.pdbx_strand_id
1 'polypeptide(L)'
;MVNNSLSNSYRVLDLTEGGCMIGGRMLGDIGAEVIKIEPPNGSASRIAPFYRDIVDPEKSLFWYCYNANKRGITLDITQPEGQAIFNRLVETSDIVLECFAPGYLDSLHLGYRDLVKIKSDIILVSITPFGQDGPKSGYAGSDLTAWASGGYLNICGEPDSPPVWISFPQAGLFGGAEAAIGAMAAIWHRGQSGEGQHVDVSLQECSVSPTLNVLQMWGANRIEFHRAGGCLYVPSTGVKQPIYFKCRDGYIMIMVQGGNEPFVSSSKALVNWMAENNMAPDWLINLNWVLDYNASTMKQETADRVGAAVEAFTLTMTKAELYEGSMTRQILLAPVSTTQDIAEDVQLEARKYWQKIFHPEIDTDLIYCGPSVRMSEAPLNYRLRAPLIGEHNLEIYAGELHITEKRLQALKEAGVI
;
A
#
# COMPACT_ATOMS: atom_id res chain seq x y z
N MET A 1 -6.11 -10.29 33.27
CA MET A 1 -5.22 -10.19 32.10
C MET A 1 -5.24 -8.74 31.71
N VAL A 2 -4.12 -8.02 31.85
CA VAL A 2 -4.00 -6.64 31.37
C VAL A 2 -4.10 -6.74 29.85
N ASN A 3 -5.08 -6.07 29.27
CA ASN A 3 -5.26 -5.99 27.82
C ASN A 3 -4.12 -5.12 27.27
N ASN A 4 -3.00 -5.73 26.89
CA ASN A 4 -1.78 -5.07 26.42
C ASN A 4 -1.88 -4.59 24.96
N SER A 5 -3.09 -4.44 24.41
CA SER A 5 -3.25 -3.79 23.11
C SER A 5 -3.08 -2.28 23.33
N LEU A 6 -2.49 -1.57 22.37
CA LEU A 6 -2.62 -0.11 22.24
C LEU A 6 -4.13 0.27 22.09
N SER A 7 -4.98 -0.75 22.16
CA SER A 7 -6.42 -0.74 22.00
C SER A 7 -7.13 0.07 23.06
N ASN A 8 -8.15 0.74 22.67
CA ASN A 8 -9.09 1.56 23.42
C ASN A 8 -8.56 2.92 23.88
N SER A 9 -7.39 3.37 23.41
CA SER A 9 -6.91 4.70 23.75
C SER A 9 -7.34 5.78 22.76
N TYR A 10 -7.67 5.40 21.51
CA TYR A 10 -7.98 6.37 20.46
C TYR A 10 -9.17 5.94 19.62
N ARG A 11 -10.04 6.90 19.32
CA ARG A 11 -11.22 6.73 18.49
C ARG A 11 -11.09 7.51 17.19
N VAL A 12 -11.37 6.85 16.07
CA VAL A 12 -11.17 7.36 14.71
C VAL A 12 -12.49 7.37 13.96
N LEU A 13 -12.87 8.48 13.37
CA LEU A 13 -13.93 8.57 12.37
C LEU A 13 -13.32 8.50 10.99
N ASP A 14 -13.67 7.51 10.21
CA ASP A 14 -13.09 7.23 8.90
C ASP A 14 -14.11 7.48 7.79
N LEU A 15 -13.93 8.60 7.06
CA LEU A 15 -14.72 8.96 5.88
C LEU A 15 -13.95 8.72 4.57
N THR A 16 -12.81 8.00 4.62
CA THR A 16 -11.98 7.80 3.44
C THR A 16 -12.57 6.80 2.46
N GLU A 17 -12.18 6.90 1.18
CA GLU A 17 -12.63 6.05 0.09
C GLU A 17 -11.43 5.49 -0.70
N GLY A 18 -11.68 4.46 -1.51
CA GLY A 18 -10.67 3.84 -2.36
C GLY A 18 -9.47 3.30 -1.58
N GLY A 19 -8.27 3.46 -2.13
CA GLY A 19 -7.03 3.03 -1.48
C GLY A 19 -6.73 3.72 -0.16
N CYS A 20 -7.26 4.95 0.06
CA CYS A 20 -7.04 5.70 1.29
C CYS A 20 -7.65 5.03 2.53
N MET A 21 -8.63 4.14 2.35
CA MET A 21 -9.24 3.37 3.44
C MET A 21 -8.23 2.52 4.25
N ILE A 22 -7.06 2.22 3.67
CA ILE A 22 -5.99 1.49 4.37
C ILE A 22 -5.50 2.27 5.61
N GLY A 23 -5.57 3.60 5.62
CA GLY A 23 -5.18 4.42 6.77
C GLY A 23 -6.01 4.10 8.02
N GLY A 24 -7.34 4.12 7.88
CA GLY A 24 -8.24 3.71 8.96
C GLY A 24 -8.05 2.25 9.38
N ARG A 25 -7.82 1.34 8.41
CA ARG A 25 -7.51 -0.06 8.71
C ARG A 25 -6.22 -0.18 9.53
N MET A 26 -5.12 0.47 9.13
CA MET A 26 -3.84 0.41 9.85
C MET A 26 -3.99 0.92 11.29
N LEU A 27 -4.75 2.00 11.51
CA LEU A 27 -5.06 2.47 12.86
C LEU A 27 -5.90 1.44 13.64
N GLY A 28 -6.86 0.78 13.01
CA GLY A 28 -7.62 -0.32 13.59
C GLY A 28 -6.74 -1.52 13.94
N ASP A 29 -5.79 -1.88 13.06
CA ASP A 29 -4.87 -3.01 13.27
C ASP A 29 -3.94 -2.78 14.48
N ILE A 30 -3.49 -1.55 14.73
CA ILE A 30 -2.73 -1.20 15.95
C ILE A 30 -3.59 -1.01 17.20
N GLY A 31 -4.89 -1.13 17.07
CA GLY A 31 -5.82 -1.20 18.20
C GLY A 31 -6.74 -0.01 18.39
N ALA A 32 -6.73 1.01 17.55
CA ALA A 32 -7.70 2.09 17.61
C ALA A 32 -9.13 1.56 17.37
N GLU A 33 -10.09 2.24 17.95
CA GLU A 33 -11.51 2.06 17.65
C GLU A 33 -11.86 2.88 16.42
N VAL A 34 -12.08 2.22 15.28
CA VAL A 34 -12.37 2.90 14.03
C VAL A 34 -13.84 2.75 13.65
N ILE A 35 -14.51 3.88 13.44
CA ILE A 35 -15.87 3.95 12.92
C ILE A 35 -15.79 4.40 11.46
N LYS A 36 -16.09 3.48 10.55
CA LYS A 36 -16.24 3.77 9.14
C LYS A 36 -17.61 4.41 8.90
N ILE A 37 -17.62 5.59 8.34
CA ILE A 37 -18.83 6.34 8.01
C ILE A 37 -19.05 6.26 6.50
N GLU A 38 -20.21 5.74 6.10
CA GLU A 38 -20.62 5.60 4.70
C GLU A 38 -21.88 6.44 4.44
N PRO A 39 -22.15 6.83 3.18
CA PRO A 39 -23.48 7.32 2.82
C PRO A 39 -24.58 6.27 3.10
N PRO A 40 -25.85 6.65 3.26
CA PRO A 40 -26.95 5.73 3.58
C PRO A 40 -27.09 4.52 2.66
N ASN A 41 -26.70 4.64 1.40
CA ASN A 41 -26.71 3.55 0.42
C ASN A 41 -25.39 2.77 0.31
N GLY A 42 -24.46 2.98 1.24
CA GLY A 42 -23.12 2.40 1.22
C GLY A 42 -22.11 3.21 0.41
N SER A 43 -20.85 2.86 0.59
CA SER A 43 -19.71 3.51 -0.05
C SER A 43 -19.59 3.16 -1.53
N ALA A 44 -19.16 4.14 -2.35
CA ALA A 44 -18.77 3.90 -3.74
C ALA A 44 -17.54 2.96 -3.86
N SER A 45 -16.82 2.72 -2.78
CA SER A 45 -15.66 1.79 -2.73
C SER A 45 -16.06 0.33 -2.54
N ARG A 46 -17.35 0.01 -2.48
CA ARG A 46 -17.85 -1.38 -2.49
C ARG A 46 -17.88 -1.91 -3.92
N ILE A 47 -16.69 -2.06 -4.53
CA ILE A 47 -16.47 -2.38 -5.94
C ILE A 47 -15.89 -3.79 -6.13
N ALA A 48 -15.80 -4.22 -7.39
CA ALA A 48 -15.11 -5.44 -7.79
C ALA A 48 -13.63 -5.47 -7.33
N PRO A 49 -13.05 -6.68 -7.15
CA PRO A 49 -13.69 -7.97 -7.39
C PRO A 49 -14.72 -8.34 -6.31
N PHE A 50 -15.73 -9.08 -6.71
CA PHE A 50 -16.77 -9.59 -5.79
C PHE A 50 -16.55 -11.07 -5.48
N TYR A 51 -16.98 -11.50 -4.29
CA TYR A 51 -16.91 -12.90 -3.90
C TYR A 51 -17.71 -13.79 -4.87
N ARG A 52 -17.05 -14.78 -5.48
CA ARG A 52 -17.60 -15.69 -6.51
C ARG A 52 -18.27 -14.95 -7.66
N ASP A 53 -17.78 -13.78 -8.02
CA ASP A 53 -18.28 -12.90 -9.10
C ASP A 53 -19.77 -12.50 -8.94
N ILE A 54 -20.33 -12.62 -7.73
CA ILE A 54 -21.69 -12.17 -7.43
C ILE A 54 -21.64 -10.65 -7.21
N VAL A 55 -22.20 -9.91 -8.16
CA VAL A 55 -22.27 -8.43 -8.10
C VAL A 55 -23.21 -7.99 -6.98
N ASP A 56 -22.63 -7.74 -5.83
CA ASP A 56 -23.32 -7.37 -4.61
C ASP A 56 -22.35 -6.47 -3.78
N PRO A 57 -22.70 -5.22 -3.47
CA PRO A 57 -21.85 -4.33 -2.67
C PRO A 57 -21.41 -4.92 -1.33
N GLU A 58 -22.23 -5.80 -0.73
CA GLU A 58 -21.92 -6.50 0.52
C GLU A 58 -20.93 -7.67 0.33
N LYS A 59 -20.57 -7.99 -0.92
CA LYS A 59 -19.61 -9.06 -1.27
C LYS A 59 -18.35 -8.54 -1.94
N SER A 60 -18.09 -7.24 -1.83
CA SER A 60 -16.87 -6.62 -2.36
C SER A 60 -15.63 -7.10 -1.62
N LEU A 61 -14.74 -7.81 -2.30
CA LEU A 61 -13.45 -8.25 -1.74
C LEU A 61 -12.51 -7.05 -1.54
N PHE A 62 -12.66 -6.00 -2.34
CA PHE A 62 -11.95 -4.74 -2.13
C PHE A 62 -12.36 -4.11 -0.79
N TRP A 63 -13.67 -4.03 -0.51
CA TRP A 63 -14.17 -3.54 0.76
C TRP A 63 -13.69 -4.37 1.93
N TYR A 64 -13.77 -5.69 1.83
CA TYR A 64 -13.32 -6.60 2.87
C TYR A 64 -11.85 -6.36 3.21
N CYS A 65 -11.01 -6.23 2.18
CA CYS A 65 -9.57 -6.04 2.37
C CYS A 65 -9.24 -4.77 3.16
N TYR A 66 -9.91 -3.64 2.89
CA TYR A 66 -9.51 -2.34 3.45
C TYR A 66 -10.34 -1.86 4.63
N ASN A 67 -11.38 -2.60 5.04
CA ASN A 67 -12.23 -2.17 6.15
C ASN A 67 -12.32 -3.18 7.31
N ALA A 68 -11.47 -4.19 7.36
CA ALA A 68 -11.32 -5.01 8.55
C ALA A 68 -10.92 -4.14 9.76
N ASN A 69 -11.27 -4.60 10.97
CA ASN A 69 -11.05 -3.89 12.23
C ASN A 69 -11.80 -2.54 12.36
N LYS A 70 -12.87 -2.35 11.58
CA LYS A 70 -13.73 -1.16 11.68
C LYS A 70 -15.17 -1.54 12.04
N ARG A 71 -15.84 -0.68 12.79
CA ARG A 71 -17.30 -0.68 12.91
C ARG A 71 -17.87 0.22 11.81
N GLY A 72 -18.97 -0.14 11.16
CA GLY A 72 -19.57 0.61 10.06
C GLY A 72 -20.89 1.23 10.43
N ILE A 73 -21.06 2.52 10.12
CA ILE A 73 -22.32 3.23 10.20
C ILE A 73 -22.62 3.95 8.89
N THR A 74 -23.89 4.22 8.65
CA THR A 74 -24.33 5.07 7.56
C THR A 74 -24.71 6.45 8.06
N LEU A 75 -24.27 7.52 7.37
CA LEU A 75 -24.57 8.89 7.73
C LEU A 75 -24.44 9.83 6.51
N ASP A 76 -25.47 10.58 6.21
CA ASP A 76 -25.41 11.66 5.23
C ASP A 76 -25.02 12.98 5.92
N ILE A 77 -23.72 13.29 5.87
CA ILE A 77 -23.16 14.53 6.43
C ILE A 77 -23.52 15.80 5.63
N THR A 78 -24.20 15.67 4.49
CA THR A 78 -24.67 16.83 3.73
C THR A 78 -25.96 17.41 4.29
N GLN A 79 -26.71 16.62 5.06
CA GLN A 79 -27.94 17.04 5.72
C GLN A 79 -27.65 17.64 7.11
N PRO A 80 -28.38 18.68 7.53
CA PRO A 80 -28.16 19.31 8.84
C PRO A 80 -28.28 18.33 10.03
N GLU A 81 -29.20 17.38 9.95
CA GLU A 81 -29.34 16.34 10.99
C GLU A 81 -28.16 15.39 11.03
N GLY A 82 -27.62 15.02 9.85
CA GLY A 82 -26.42 14.22 9.75
C GLY A 82 -25.18 14.94 10.29
N GLN A 83 -25.05 16.25 10.01
CA GLN A 83 -24.00 17.10 10.59
C GLN A 83 -24.09 17.15 12.11
N ALA A 84 -25.30 17.30 12.66
CA ALA A 84 -25.51 17.31 14.11
C ALA A 84 -25.09 15.98 14.76
N ILE A 85 -25.37 14.85 14.11
CA ILE A 85 -24.94 13.52 14.58
C ILE A 85 -23.42 13.38 14.46
N PHE A 86 -22.82 13.81 13.32
CA PHE A 86 -21.38 13.80 13.11
C PHE A 86 -20.65 14.61 14.20
N ASN A 87 -21.14 15.80 14.52
CA ASN A 87 -20.56 16.64 15.57
C ASN A 87 -20.56 15.92 16.93
N ARG A 88 -21.62 15.20 17.27
CA ARG A 88 -21.67 14.39 18.51
C ARG A 88 -20.67 13.23 18.50
N LEU A 89 -20.41 12.63 17.34
CA LEU A 89 -19.36 11.62 17.20
C LEU A 89 -17.97 12.24 17.39
N VAL A 90 -17.74 13.43 16.88
CA VAL A 90 -16.47 14.19 17.04
C VAL A 90 -16.18 14.48 18.52
N GLU A 91 -17.18 14.82 19.34
CA GLU A 91 -16.99 15.07 20.79
C GLU A 91 -16.25 13.93 21.50
N THR A 92 -16.45 12.69 21.04
CA THR A 92 -15.87 11.49 21.64
C THR A 92 -14.73 10.88 20.84
N SER A 93 -14.30 11.54 19.75
CA SER A 93 -13.28 11.01 18.84
C SER A 93 -11.97 11.77 18.92
N ASP A 94 -10.88 11.12 18.59
CA ASP A 94 -9.51 11.67 18.60
C ASP A 94 -9.05 12.10 17.22
N ILE A 95 -9.47 11.36 16.20
CA ILE A 95 -9.01 11.53 14.82
C ILE A 95 -10.22 11.49 13.88
N VAL A 96 -10.20 12.35 12.89
CA VAL A 96 -11.07 12.28 11.70
C VAL A 96 -10.18 12.06 10.49
N LEU A 97 -10.43 10.99 9.72
CA LEU A 97 -9.79 10.74 8.42
C LEU A 97 -10.77 11.04 7.30
N GLU A 98 -10.34 11.80 6.30
CA GLU A 98 -11.16 12.13 5.13
C GLU A 98 -10.31 12.17 3.85
N CYS A 99 -10.97 12.07 2.69
CA CYS A 99 -10.31 12.21 1.38
C CYS A 99 -11.20 12.96 0.37
N PHE A 100 -11.96 13.92 0.85
CA PHE A 100 -12.77 14.81 0.00
C PHE A 100 -11.90 15.84 -0.72
N ALA A 101 -12.49 16.54 -1.68
CA ALA A 101 -11.82 17.67 -2.30
C ALA A 101 -11.52 18.78 -1.26
N PRO A 102 -10.39 19.49 -1.39
CA PRO A 102 -10.07 20.61 -0.50
C PRO A 102 -11.22 21.60 -0.36
N GLY A 103 -11.54 21.98 0.88
CA GLY A 103 -12.64 22.90 1.19
C GLY A 103 -14.03 22.25 1.22
N TYR A 104 -14.19 20.96 0.89
CA TYR A 104 -15.51 20.31 0.94
C TYR A 104 -16.08 20.29 2.35
N LEU A 105 -15.32 19.80 3.34
CA LEU A 105 -15.75 19.81 4.73
C LEU A 105 -15.99 21.23 5.27
N ASP A 106 -15.17 22.21 4.85
CA ASP A 106 -15.39 23.62 5.22
C ASP A 106 -16.74 24.13 4.71
N SER A 107 -17.15 23.75 3.50
CA SER A 107 -18.45 24.11 2.92
C SER A 107 -19.64 23.53 3.69
N LEU A 108 -19.41 22.45 4.43
CA LEU A 108 -20.39 21.81 5.31
C LEU A 108 -20.27 22.27 6.78
N HIS A 109 -19.40 23.21 7.09
CA HIS A 109 -19.04 23.60 8.46
C HIS A 109 -18.52 22.44 9.32
N LEU A 110 -17.81 21.50 8.69
CA LEU A 110 -17.16 20.33 9.31
C LEU A 110 -15.65 20.35 9.09
N GLY A 111 -15.08 21.46 8.63
CA GLY A 111 -13.64 21.64 8.46
C GLY A 111 -12.89 21.74 9.79
N TYR A 112 -11.55 21.66 9.74
CA TYR A 112 -10.74 21.68 10.95
C TYR A 112 -11.06 22.83 11.91
N ARG A 113 -11.28 24.05 11.36
CA ARG A 113 -11.64 25.24 12.16
C ARG A 113 -12.98 25.13 12.89
N ASP A 114 -13.88 24.31 12.39
CA ASP A 114 -15.17 24.07 13.04
C ASP A 114 -15.08 22.90 14.03
N LEU A 115 -14.35 21.84 13.67
CA LEU A 115 -14.14 20.68 14.54
C LEU A 115 -13.42 21.05 15.86
N VAL A 116 -12.42 21.95 15.82
CA VAL A 116 -11.71 22.41 17.03
C VAL A 116 -12.62 23.19 18.01
N LYS A 117 -13.74 23.74 17.55
CA LYS A 117 -14.74 24.38 18.43
C LYS A 117 -15.53 23.35 19.22
N ILE A 118 -15.66 22.13 18.68
CA ILE A 118 -16.36 21.01 19.31
C ILE A 118 -15.40 20.27 20.25
N LYS A 119 -14.18 19.98 19.76
CA LYS A 119 -13.14 19.29 20.49
C LYS A 119 -11.79 19.91 20.17
N SER A 120 -11.23 20.68 21.12
CA SER A 120 -10.04 21.51 20.91
C SER A 120 -8.76 20.74 20.58
N ASP A 121 -8.71 19.47 20.94
CA ASP A 121 -7.57 18.57 20.70
C ASP A 121 -7.79 17.56 19.56
N ILE A 122 -8.81 17.79 18.73
CA ILE A 122 -9.14 16.92 17.58
C ILE A 122 -8.02 16.95 16.54
N ILE A 123 -7.74 15.81 15.93
CA ILE A 123 -6.82 15.70 14.79
C ILE A 123 -7.65 15.44 13.54
N LEU A 124 -7.54 16.30 12.54
CA LEU A 124 -8.09 16.08 11.20
C LEU A 124 -6.97 15.64 10.27
N VAL A 125 -7.15 14.54 9.54
CA VAL A 125 -6.22 14.07 8.51
C VAL A 125 -6.92 14.09 7.17
N SER A 126 -6.46 14.94 6.26
CA SER A 126 -7.02 15.08 4.92
C SER A 126 -6.08 14.48 3.88
N ILE A 127 -6.58 13.56 3.06
CA ILE A 127 -5.81 12.89 2.01
C ILE A 127 -6.34 13.36 0.66
N THR A 128 -5.55 14.12 -0.08
CA THR A 128 -5.99 14.72 -1.33
C THR A 128 -4.98 14.47 -2.46
N PRO A 129 -5.39 14.57 -3.74
CA PRO A 129 -4.48 14.33 -4.85
C PRO A 129 -3.22 15.19 -4.84
N PHE A 130 -3.33 16.47 -4.42
CA PHE A 130 -2.26 17.47 -4.53
C PHE A 130 -2.02 18.29 -3.26
N GLY A 131 -2.59 17.90 -2.13
CA GLY A 131 -2.55 18.67 -0.88
C GLY A 131 -3.67 19.69 -0.75
N GLN A 132 -3.78 20.28 0.43
CA GLN A 132 -4.83 21.26 0.77
C GLN A 132 -4.56 22.66 0.22
N ASP A 133 -3.30 22.96 -0.13
CA ASP A 133 -2.90 24.25 -0.65
C ASP A 133 -2.08 24.14 -1.96
N GLY A 134 -1.57 25.28 -2.46
CA GLY A 134 -0.78 25.33 -3.67
C GLY A 134 -1.61 25.40 -4.96
N PRO A 135 -0.94 25.59 -6.13
CA PRO A 135 -1.60 25.91 -7.38
C PRO A 135 -2.44 24.77 -7.98
N LYS A 136 -2.30 23.55 -7.48
CA LYS A 136 -3.01 22.36 -7.97
C LYS A 136 -4.02 21.81 -6.95
N SER A 137 -4.16 22.38 -5.77
CA SER A 137 -5.03 21.86 -4.72
C SER A 137 -6.47 21.65 -5.17
N GLY A 138 -7.00 22.53 -6.00
CA GLY A 138 -8.36 22.43 -6.57
C GLY A 138 -8.49 21.53 -7.81
N TYR A 139 -7.43 20.85 -8.24
CA TYR A 139 -7.51 19.96 -9.41
C TYR A 139 -8.11 18.61 -9.04
N ALA A 140 -8.98 18.10 -9.90
CA ALA A 140 -9.43 16.73 -9.81
C ALA A 140 -8.25 15.77 -10.05
N GLY A 141 -8.16 14.72 -9.23
CA GLY A 141 -7.13 13.71 -9.32
C GLY A 141 -7.67 12.30 -9.13
N SER A 142 -6.89 11.35 -9.58
CA SER A 142 -7.11 9.93 -9.37
C SER A 142 -5.79 9.28 -8.96
N ASP A 143 -5.82 8.01 -8.57
CA ASP A 143 -4.61 7.23 -8.28
C ASP A 143 -3.59 7.33 -9.42
N LEU A 144 -4.04 7.11 -10.66
CA LEU A 144 -3.18 7.17 -11.85
C LEU A 144 -2.58 8.56 -12.08
N THR A 145 -3.37 9.64 -11.88
CA THR A 145 -2.86 11.01 -12.07
C THR A 145 -1.88 11.42 -10.96
N ALA A 146 -2.05 10.95 -9.74
CA ALA A 146 -1.08 11.15 -8.66
C ALA A 146 0.26 10.45 -8.98
N TRP A 147 0.22 9.19 -9.42
CA TRP A 147 1.41 8.46 -9.89
C TRP A 147 2.10 9.15 -11.06
N ALA A 148 1.35 9.62 -12.05
CA ALA A 148 1.90 10.34 -13.20
C ALA A 148 2.60 11.63 -12.76
N SER A 149 1.93 12.42 -11.92
CA SER A 149 2.45 13.71 -11.44
C SER A 149 3.56 13.58 -10.40
N GLY A 150 3.65 12.45 -9.70
CA GLY A 150 4.75 12.10 -8.81
C GLY A 150 6.00 11.59 -9.52
N GLY A 151 5.97 11.45 -10.86
CA GLY A 151 7.14 11.06 -11.66
C GLY A 151 7.40 9.55 -11.75
N TYR A 152 6.74 8.75 -10.95
CA TYR A 152 7.00 7.30 -10.88
C TYR A 152 6.72 6.60 -12.21
N LEU A 153 5.64 6.97 -12.92
CA LEU A 153 5.32 6.36 -14.21
C LEU A 153 6.40 6.61 -15.28
N ASN A 154 7.14 7.72 -15.18
CA ASN A 154 8.20 8.01 -16.15
C ASN A 154 9.33 6.96 -16.16
N ILE A 155 9.54 6.28 -15.04
CA ILE A 155 10.59 5.26 -14.88
C ILE A 155 10.07 3.83 -14.97
N CYS A 156 8.75 3.63 -15.13
CA CYS A 156 8.13 2.30 -15.21
C CYS A 156 7.79 1.91 -16.65
N GLY A 157 8.20 0.73 -17.07
CA GLY A 157 7.89 0.13 -18.37
C GLY A 157 9.07 0.05 -19.33
N GLU A 158 8.80 -0.42 -20.55
CA GLU A 158 9.79 -0.54 -21.61
C GLU A 158 10.18 0.83 -22.18
N PRO A 159 11.44 1.02 -22.63
CA PRO A 159 11.93 2.30 -23.13
C PRO A 159 11.12 2.88 -24.28
N ASP A 160 10.73 2.01 -25.22
CA ASP A 160 10.10 2.38 -26.50
C ASP A 160 8.57 2.21 -26.45
N SER A 161 8.01 2.03 -25.26
CA SER A 161 6.59 1.86 -25.04
C SER A 161 6.04 2.94 -24.11
N PRO A 162 4.72 3.17 -24.07
CA PRO A 162 4.12 4.04 -23.06
C PRO A 162 4.47 3.58 -21.64
N PRO A 163 4.49 4.50 -20.66
CA PRO A 163 4.65 4.14 -19.25
C PRO A 163 3.65 3.09 -18.79
N VAL A 164 4.08 2.18 -17.91
CA VAL A 164 3.24 1.10 -17.39
C VAL A 164 2.79 1.46 -15.98
N TRP A 165 1.48 1.36 -15.77
CA TRP A 165 0.88 1.42 -14.43
C TRP A 165 0.85 0.03 -13.80
N ILE A 166 1.14 -0.04 -12.51
CA ILE A 166 0.97 -1.28 -11.73
C ILE A 166 -0.54 -1.49 -11.53
N SER A 167 -1.21 -2.21 -12.36
CA SER A 167 -2.64 -2.53 -12.45
C SER A 167 -3.47 -2.56 -11.14
N PHE A 168 -3.08 -1.80 -10.15
CA PHE A 168 -3.68 -1.70 -8.82
C PHE A 168 -3.47 -0.29 -8.23
N PRO A 169 -4.43 0.29 -7.49
CA PRO A 169 -4.31 1.63 -6.92
C PRO A 169 -3.20 1.69 -5.87
N GLN A 170 -2.11 2.41 -6.17
CA GLN A 170 -0.95 2.51 -5.30
C GLN A 170 -0.89 3.85 -4.57
N ALA A 171 -1.22 4.96 -5.23
CA ALA A 171 -1.13 6.29 -4.62
C ALA A 171 -2.05 6.40 -3.41
N GLY A 172 -3.29 5.89 -3.52
CA GLY A 172 -4.22 5.84 -2.41
C GLY A 172 -3.73 4.97 -1.25
N LEU A 173 -3.06 3.84 -1.53
CA LEU A 173 -2.48 2.99 -0.50
C LEU A 173 -1.30 3.67 0.21
N PHE A 174 -0.39 4.31 -0.53
CA PHE A 174 0.69 5.09 0.06
C PHE A 174 0.14 6.26 0.88
N GLY A 175 -0.80 7.03 0.32
CA GLY A 175 -1.42 8.13 1.03
C GLY A 175 -2.14 7.72 2.31
N GLY A 176 -2.88 6.59 2.28
CA GLY A 176 -3.52 6.05 3.47
C GLY A 176 -2.52 5.59 4.54
N ALA A 177 -1.40 4.97 4.13
CA ALA A 177 -0.32 4.59 5.07
C ALA A 177 0.34 5.82 5.69
N GLU A 178 0.67 6.84 4.88
CA GLU A 178 1.23 8.12 5.38
C GLU A 178 0.23 8.86 6.26
N ALA A 179 -1.07 8.77 5.99
CA ALA A 179 -2.11 9.32 6.85
C ALA A 179 -2.14 8.64 8.22
N ALA A 180 -1.96 7.32 8.29
CA ALA A 180 -1.86 6.62 9.56
C ALA A 180 -0.59 7.03 10.34
N ILE A 181 0.54 7.18 9.66
CA ILE A 181 1.79 7.68 10.26
C ILE A 181 1.60 9.12 10.76
N GLY A 182 1.05 10.01 9.93
CA GLY A 182 0.78 11.40 10.29
C GLY A 182 -0.18 11.52 11.47
N ALA A 183 -1.24 10.70 11.50
CA ALA A 183 -2.17 10.64 12.62
C ALA A 183 -1.46 10.24 13.93
N MET A 184 -0.60 9.22 13.90
CA MET A 184 0.14 8.78 15.09
C MET A 184 1.19 9.82 15.53
N ALA A 185 1.83 10.52 14.59
CA ALA A 185 2.73 11.64 14.91
C ALA A 185 1.96 12.81 15.57
N ALA A 186 0.75 13.11 15.07
CA ALA A 186 -0.11 14.12 15.67
C ALA A 186 -0.61 13.72 17.06
N ILE A 187 -0.93 12.45 17.28
CA ILE A 187 -1.25 11.91 18.62
C ILE A 187 -0.07 12.07 19.57
N TRP A 188 1.13 11.76 19.10
CA TRP A 188 2.35 11.95 19.91
C TRP A 188 2.55 13.42 20.29
N HIS A 189 2.42 14.34 19.33
CA HIS A 189 2.49 15.77 19.57
C HIS A 189 1.43 16.24 20.57
N ARG A 190 0.17 15.80 20.38
CA ARG A 190 -0.94 16.10 21.30
C ARG A 190 -0.65 15.66 22.74
N GLY A 191 -0.02 14.50 22.89
CA GLY A 191 0.40 14.01 24.21
C GLY A 191 1.40 14.92 24.93
N GLN A 192 2.15 15.76 24.21
CA GLN A 192 3.11 16.70 24.76
C GLN A 192 2.53 18.12 24.93
N SER A 193 1.74 18.58 23.97
CA SER A 193 1.23 19.96 23.88
C SER A 193 -0.19 20.12 24.42
N GLY A 194 -0.99 19.06 24.42
CA GLY A 194 -2.43 19.13 24.63
C GLY A 194 -3.23 19.63 23.41
N GLU A 195 -2.58 19.89 22.27
CA GLU A 195 -3.18 20.51 21.09
C GLU A 195 -3.36 19.49 19.95
N GLY A 196 -4.54 19.52 19.31
CA GLY A 196 -4.78 18.82 18.04
C GLY A 196 -4.18 19.57 16.86
N GLN A 197 -4.25 18.96 15.66
CA GLN A 197 -3.75 19.62 14.46
C GLN A 197 -4.43 19.08 13.20
N HIS A 198 -4.31 19.84 12.11
CA HIS A 198 -4.64 19.39 10.77
C HIS A 198 -3.41 18.76 10.12
N VAL A 199 -3.53 17.52 9.67
CA VAL A 199 -2.51 16.77 8.94
C VAL A 199 -2.93 16.72 7.48
N ASP A 200 -2.12 17.29 6.60
CA ASP A 200 -2.34 17.32 5.16
C ASP A 200 -1.47 16.26 4.47
N VAL A 201 -2.09 15.37 3.71
CA VAL A 201 -1.43 14.27 2.98
C VAL A 201 -1.72 14.39 1.49
N SER A 202 -0.67 14.69 0.73
CA SER A 202 -0.72 14.79 -0.74
C SER A 202 -0.36 13.46 -1.40
N LEU A 203 -1.26 12.89 -2.19
CA LEU A 203 -0.98 11.67 -2.95
C LEU A 203 0.15 11.86 -3.96
N GLN A 204 0.31 13.07 -4.52
CA GLN A 204 1.44 13.39 -5.38
C GLN A 204 2.76 13.28 -4.60
N GLU A 205 2.86 13.86 -3.41
CA GLU A 205 4.08 13.80 -2.59
C GLU A 205 4.38 12.37 -2.12
N CYS A 206 3.34 11.62 -1.73
CA CYS A 206 3.48 10.19 -1.42
C CYS A 206 4.03 9.40 -2.62
N SER A 207 3.64 9.77 -3.84
CA SER A 207 4.12 9.13 -5.07
C SER A 207 5.55 9.53 -5.45
N VAL A 208 6.05 10.68 -4.97
CA VAL A 208 7.44 11.12 -5.14
C VAL A 208 8.37 10.37 -4.18
N SER A 209 7.91 10.05 -2.98
CA SER A 209 8.74 9.46 -1.91
C SER A 209 9.58 8.25 -2.33
N PRO A 210 9.06 7.26 -3.08
CA PRO A 210 9.88 6.12 -3.55
C PRO A 210 10.99 6.50 -4.53
N THR A 211 10.99 7.72 -5.08
CA THR A 211 11.93 8.20 -6.11
C THR A 211 12.91 9.26 -5.61
N LEU A 212 13.09 9.41 -4.30
CA LEU A 212 13.92 10.48 -3.71
C LEU A 212 15.35 10.51 -4.26
N ASN A 213 15.99 9.36 -4.45
CA ASN A 213 17.34 9.28 -5.01
C ASN A 213 17.40 9.70 -6.49
N VAL A 214 16.37 9.48 -7.26
CA VAL A 214 16.26 9.91 -8.67
C VAL A 214 16.26 11.45 -8.76
N LEU A 215 15.52 12.10 -7.87
CA LEU A 215 15.50 13.56 -7.78
C LEU A 215 16.84 14.14 -7.36
N GLN A 216 17.55 13.48 -6.45
CA GLN A 216 18.91 13.90 -6.05
C GLN A 216 19.91 13.77 -7.21
N MET A 217 19.82 12.72 -8.04
CA MET A 217 20.67 12.56 -9.21
C MET A 217 20.43 13.66 -10.25
N TRP A 218 19.18 14.06 -10.48
CA TRP A 218 18.87 15.24 -11.30
C TRP A 218 19.43 16.52 -10.68
N GLY A 219 19.18 16.74 -9.39
CA GLY A 219 19.63 17.95 -8.68
C GLY A 219 21.15 18.14 -8.72
N ALA A 220 21.89 17.07 -8.44
CA ALA A 220 23.36 17.10 -8.37
C ALA A 220 24.06 17.02 -9.73
N ASN A 221 23.62 16.10 -10.58
CA ASN A 221 24.37 15.70 -11.77
C ASN A 221 23.62 15.91 -13.08
N ARG A 222 22.37 16.39 -13.06
CA ARG A 222 21.48 16.50 -14.22
C ARG A 222 21.25 15.18 -14.95
N ILE A 223 21.29 14.07 -14.20
CA ILE A 223 21.02 12.75 -14.74
C ILE A 223 19.51 12.53 -14.72
N GLU A 224 18.92 12.30 -15.89
CA GLU A 224 17.55 11.88 -16.04
C GLU A 224 17.43 10.38 -16.08
N PHE A 225 16.58 9.82 -15.23
CA PHE A 225 16.27 8.39 -15.24
C PHE A 225 15.28 8.06 -16.33
N HIS A 226 15.54 6.98 -17.04
CA HIS A 226 14.71 6.47 -18.11
C HIS A 226 14.17 5.09 -17.79
N ARG A 227 13.07 4.73 -18.44
CA ARG A 227 12.54 3.35 -18.41
C ARG A 227 13.57 2.38 -18.97
N ALA A 228 13.73 1.25 -18.33
CA ALA A 228 14.68 0.22 -18.73
C ALA A 228 14.03 -1.17 -18.92
N GLY A 229 12.71 -1.27 -18.78
CA GLY A 229 11.99 -2.54 -18.86
C GLY A 229 12.44 -3.52 -17.80
N GLY A 230 12.69 -4.76 -18.22
CA GLY A 230 13.23 -5.82 -17.36
C GLY A 230 14.72 -5.71 -17.04
N CYS A 231 15.31 -4.51 -17.15
CA CYS A 231 16.73 -4.26 -16.98
C CYS A 231 17.02 -3.26 -15.86
N LEU A 232 18.19 -3.37 -15.27
CA LEU A 232 18.78 -2.32 -14.47
C LEU A 232 19.43 -1.30 -15.42
N TYR A 233 19.02 -0.05 -15.34
CA TYR A 233 19.69 1.03 -16.06
C TYR A 233 20.93 1.49 -15.27
N VAL A 234 22.07 1.54 -15.94
CA VAL A 234 23.34 1.99 -15.37
C VAL A 234 23.61 3.42 -15.83
N PRO A 235 23.36 4.46 -15.00
CA PRO A 235 23.40 5.85 -15.45
C PRO A 235 24.75 6.33 -15.96
N SER A 236 25.85 5.76 -15.42
CA SER A 236 27.23 6.15 -15.80
C SER A 236 27.63 5.73 -17.21
N THR A 237 27.05 4.66 -17.75
CA THR A 237 27.38 4.10 -19.06
C THR A 237 26.22 4.08 -20.03
N GLY A 238 24.98 4.28 -19.53
CA GLY A 238 23.75 4.11 -20.32
C GLY A 238 23.37 2.66 -20.60
N VAL A 239 24.10 1.69 -20.04
CA VAL A 239 23.89 0.25 -20.28
C VAL A 239 22.61 -0.21 -19.59
N LYS A 240 21.83 -1.01 -20.31
CA LYS A 240 20.68 -1.75 -19.78
C LYS A 240 21.12 -3.18 -19.47
N GLN A 241 21.18 -3.52 -18.19
CA GLN A 241 21.63 -4.81 -17.72
C GLN A 241 20.42 -5.68 -17.37
N PRO A 242 20.22 -6.84 -18.04
CA PRO A 242 19.13 -7.75 -17.68
C PRO A 242 19.23 -8.20 -16.22
N ILE A 243 18.09 -8.16 -15.52
CA ILE A 243 17.96 -8.64 -14.14
C ILE A 243 16.81 -9.65 -13.98
N TYR A 244 15.90 -9.70 -14.92
CA TYR A 244 14.82 -10.69 -14.97
C TYR A 244 15.08 -11.65 -16.11
N PHE A 245 15.01 -12.95 -15.81
CA PHE A 245 15.28 -14.03 -16.74
C PHE A 245 14.12 -15.00 -16.77
N LYS A 246 13.75 -15.49 -17.94
CA LYS A 246 12.78 -16.56 -18.06
C LYS A 246 13.35 -17.86 -17.49
N CYS A 247 12.48 -18.63 -16.84
CA CYS A 247 12.74 -20.00 -16.46
C CYS A 247 11.60 -20.91 -16.94
N ARG A 248 11.67 -22.19 -16.65
CA ARG A 248 10.71 -23.17 -17.20
C ARG A 248 9.24 -22.89 -16.82
N ASP A 249 9.00 -22.27 -15.67
CA ASP A 249 7.66 -22.03 -15.09
C ASP A 249 7.39 -20.57 -14.72
N GLY A 250 8.14 -19.62 -15.29
CA GLY A 250 7.91 -18.20 -15.05
C GLY A 250 9.17 -17.36 -15.20
N TYR A 251 9.45 -16.53 -14.20
CA TYR A 251 10.58 -15.62 -14.18
C TYR A 251 11.32 -15.69 -12.84
N ILE A 252 12.63 -15.41 -12.92
CA ILE A 252 13.48 -15.16 -11.76
C ILE A 252 14.19 -13.81 -11.90
N MET A 253 14.58 -13.23 -10.78
CA MET A 253 15.47 -12.09 -10.72
C MET A 253 16.85 -12.59 -10.31
N ILE A 254 17.90 -12.21 -11.07
CA ILE A 254 19.31 -12.49 -10.74
C ILE A 254 20.10 -11.20 -10.84
N MET A 255 20.84 -10.87 -9.77
CA MET A 255 21.80 -9.78 -9.79
C MET A 255 23.15 -10.27 -10.37
N VAL A 256 23.25 -10.25 -11.71
CA VAL A 256 24.50 -10.56 -12.40
C VAL A 256 25.33 -9.29 -12.50
N GLN A 257 26.23 -9.08 -11.58
CA GLN A 257 27.03 -7.86 -11.50
C GLN A 257 28.52 -8.18 -11.26
N GLY A 258 29.37 -7.23 -11.61
CA GLY A 258 30.79 -7.26 -11.35
C GLY A 258 31.30 -6.02 -10.60
N GLY A 259 32.58 -5.76 -10.64
CA GLY A 259 33.22 -4.63 -10.00
C GLY A 259 33.63 -4.91 -8.56
N ASN A 260 32.70 -5.16 -7.66
CA ASN A 260 32.96 -5.34 -6.23
C ASN A 260 32.36 -6.64 -5.68
N GLU A 261 32.95 -7.13 -4.58
CA GLU A 261 32.25 -8.11 -3.72
C GLU A 261 31.03 -7.46 -3.00
N PRO A 262 29.94 -8.20 -2.75
CA PRO A 262 29.75 -9.65 -2.99
C PRO A 262 29.26 -10.00 -4.41
N PHE A 263 29.08 -9.03 -5.31
CA PHE A 263 28.49 -9.27 -6.64
C PHE A 263 29.33 -10.18 -7.50
N VAL A 264 30.68 -9.97 -7.47
CA VAL A 264 31.63 -10.79 -8.22
C VAL A 264 31.59 -12.25 -7.79
N SER A 265 31.52 -12.53 -6.48
CA SER A 265 31.40 -13.89 -5.94
C SER A 265 30.11 -14.57 -6.41
N SER A 266 28.99 -13.87 -6.33
CA SER A 266 27.67 -14.36 -6.77
C SER A 266 27.66 -14.68 -8.26
N SER A 267 28.21 -13.77 -9.11
CA SER A 267 28.23 -13.97 -10.55
C SER A 267 29.17 -15.12 -10.96
N LYS A 268 30.34 -15.26 -10.31
CA LYS A 268 31.21 -16.40 -10.49
C LYS A 268 30.56 -17.72 -10.05
N ALA A 269 29.86 -17.74 -8.93
CA ALA A 269 29.14 -18.92 -8.45
C ALA A 269 28.07 -19.35 -9.47
N LEU A 270 27.32 -18.40 -10.07
CA LEU A 270 26.39 -18.68 -11.14
C LEU A 270 27.07 -19.31 -12.36
N VAL A 271 28.19 -18.74 -12.82
CA VAL A 271 28.91 -19.28 -13.96
C VAL A 271 29.49 -20.68 -13.67
N ASN A 272 29.97 -20.91 -12.46
CA ASN A 272 30.41 -22.24 -12.05
C ASN A 272 29.27 -23.25 -12.11
N TRP A 273 28.09 -22.86 -11.64
CA TRP A 273 26.89 -23.70 -11.73
C TRP A 273 26.47 -23.99 -13.18
N MET A 274 26.56 -23.00 -14.04
CA MET A 274 26.38 -23.18 -15.49
C MET A 274 27.42 -24.17 -16.08
N ALA A 275 28.67 -24.06 -15.65
CA ALA A 275 29.75 -24.96 -16.08
C ALA A 275 29.54 -26.41 -15.62
N GLU A 276 29.08 -26.62 -14.37
CA GLU A 276 28.68 -27.93 -13.87
C GLU A 276 27.60 -28.62 -14.74
N ASN A 277 26.78 -27.81 -15.42
CA ASN A 277 25.76 -28.27 -16.35
C ASN A 277 26.17 -28.23 -17.83
N ASN A 278 27.45 -27.99 -18.12
CA ASN A 278 28.00 -27.84 -19.46
C ASN A 278 27.34 -26.71 -20.28
N MET A 279 26.92 -25.64 -19.63
CA MET A 279 26.23 -24.51 -20.24
C MET A 279 27.00 -23.17 -20.13
N ALA A 280 28.16 -23.16 -19.52
CA ALA A 280 29.02 -21.97 -19.48
C ALA A 280 30.00 -21.97 -20.66
N PRO A 281 29.90 -21.02 -21.60
CA PRO A 281 30.90 -20.90 -22.67
C PRO A 281 32.25 -20.39 -22.11
N ASP A 282 33.35 -20.76 -22.75
CA ASP A 282 34.73 -20.45 -22.33
C ASP A 282 34.95 -18.95 -22.09
N TRP A 283 34.37 -18.10 -22.94
CA TRP A 283 34.47 -16.64 -22.78
C TRP A 283 33.85 -16.13 -21.49
N LEU A 284 32.76 -16.78 -21.01
CA LEU A 284 32.05 -16.39 -19.78
C LEU A 284 32.82 -16.87 -18.55
N ILE A 285 33.39 -18.08 -18.60
CA ILE A 285 34.24 -18.63 -17.53
C ILE A 285 35.45 -17.72 -17.31
N ASN A 286 36.04 -17.22 -18.40
CA ASN A 286 37.27 -16.39 -18.39
C ASN A 286 36.99 -14.89 -18.29
N LEU A 287 35.73 -14.46 -18.12
CA LEU A 287 35.35 -13.05 -18.02
C LEU A 287 35.98 -12.40 -16.78
N ASN A 288 36.64 -11.27 -16.95
CA ASN A 288 37.12 -10.49 -15.81
C ASN A 288 35.98 -9.67 -15.20
N TRP A 289 35.32 -10.26 -14.22
CA TRP A 289 34.16 -9.67 -13.55
C TRP A 289 34.44 -8.32 -12.87
N VAL A 290 35.68 -8.04 -12.50
CA VAL A 290 36.10 -6.77 -11.88
C VAL A 290 36.24 -5.65 -12.90
N LEU A 291 36.83 -5.95 -14.05
CA LEU A 291 37.19 -4.95 -15.07
C LEU A 291 36.18 -4.88 -16.22
N ASP A 292 35.76 -6.04 -16.76
CA ASP A 292 34.97 -6.10 -17.99
C ASP A 292 33.46 -6.05 -17.75
N TYR A 293 33.00 -6.37 -16.51
CA TYR A 293 31.58 -6.36 -16.11
C TYR A 293 31.33 -5.40 -14.94
N ASN A 294 31.90 -4.22 -15.00
CA ASN A 294 31.80 -3.17 -13.98
C ASN A 294 30.83 -2.08 -14.45
N ALA A 295 29.98 -1.61 -13.57
CA ALA A 295 28.98 -0.57 -13.87
C ALA A 295 29.58 0.70 -14.52
N SER A 296 30.87 1.01 -14.28
CA SER A 296 31.55 2.19 -14.84
C SER A 296 32.17 1.97 -16.22
N THR A 297 32.36 0.71 -16.66
CA THR A 297 33.14 0.39 -17.86
C THR A 297 32.44 -0.61 -18.79
N MET A 298 31.39 -1.26 -18.33
CA MET A 298 30.67 -2.29 -19.06
C MET A 298 30.08 -1.75 -20.38
N LYS A 299 30.14 -2.58 -21.42
CA LYS A 299 29.54 -2.31 -22.73
C LYS A 299 28.22 -3.06 -22.87
N GLN A 300 27.29 -2.49 -23.63
CA GLN A 300 25.97 -3.13 -23.88
C GLN A 300 26.11 -4.53 -24.47
N GLU A 301 27.04 -4.70 -25.47
CA GLU A 301 27.29 -6.01 -26.08
C GLU A 301 27.69 -7.08 -25.04
N THR A 302 28.48 -6.71 -24.03
CA THR A 302 28.91 -7.63 -22.98
C THR A 302 27.71 -7.98 -22.08
N ALA A 303 26.90 -6.99 -21.71
CA ALA A 303 25.67 -7.21 -20.91
C ALA A 303 24.70 -8.14 -21.63
N ASP A 304 24.46 -7.90 -22.92
CA ASP A 304 23.57 -8.71 -23.74
C ASP A 304 24.05 -10.15 -23.89
N ARG A 305 25.35 -10.36 -24.13
CA ARG A 305 25.94 -11.71 -24.24
C ARG A 305 25.87 -12.49 -22.93
N VAL A 306 26.14 -11.83 -21.80
CA VAL A 306 26.02 -12.44 -20.47
C VAL A 306 24.56 -12.77 -20.19
N GLY A 307 23.67 -11.82 -20.45
CA GLY A 307 22.23 -12.02 -20.28
C GLY A 307 21.68 -13.21 -21.06
N ALA A 308 22.06 -13.32 -22.36
CA ALA A 308 21.63 -14.43 -23.21
C ALA A 308 22.13 -15.80 -22.71
N ALA A 309 23.39 -15.86 -22.25
CA ALA A 309 23.96 -17.10 -21.71
C ALA A 309 23.24 -17.52 -20.39
N VAL A 310 22.98 -16.56 -19.53
CA VAL A 310 22.23 -16.81 -18.27
C VAL A 310 20.81 -17.26 -18.57
N GLU A 311 20.12 -16.61 -19.50
CA GLU A 311 18.74 -16.99 -19.84
C GLU A 311 18.66 -18.40 -20.45
N ALA A 312 19.61 -18.77 -21.31
CA ALA A 312 19.70 -20.13 -21.83
C ALA A 312 19.81 -21.17 -20.71
N PHE A 313 20.56 -20.88 -19.66
CA PHE A 313 20.69 -21.75 -18.49
C PHE A 313 19.40 -21.78 -17.67
N THR A 314 18.81 -20.63 -17.33
CA THR A 314 17.64 -20.55 -16.45
C THR A 314 16.40 -21.20 -17.07
N LEU A 315 16.26 -21.19 -18.41
CA LEU A 315 15.20 -21.88 -19.13
C LEU A 315 15.19 -23.40 -18.93
N THR A 316 16.27 -24.00 -18.46
CA THR A 316 16.36 -25.44 -18.21
C THR A 316 15.76 -25.88 -16.86
N MET A 317 15.48 -24.95 -15.96
CA MET A 317 15.07 -25.21 -14.59
C MET A 317 13.78 -24.46 -14.21
N THR A 318 13.12 -24.95 -13.17
CA THR A 318 11.99 -24.24 -12.53
C THR A 318 12.45 -23.16 -11.56
N LYS A 319 11.52 -22.25 -11.16
CA LYS A 319 11.78 -21.25 -10.10
C LYS A 319 12.31 -21.92 -8.82
N ALA A 320 11.69 -23.02 -8.42
CA ALA A 320 12.07 -23.75 -7.20
C ALA A 320 13.48 -24.34 -7.30
N GLU A 321 13.80 -25.04 -8.40
CA GLU A 321 15.14 -25.62 -8.63
C GLU A 321 16.24 -24.54 -8.66
N LEU A 322 15.95 -23.40 -9.31
CA LEU A 322 16.88 -22.26 -9.38
C LEU A 322 17.07 -21.61 -8.02
N TYR A 323 16.00 -21.45 -7.23
CA TYR A 323 16.09 -20.84 -5.92
C TYR A 323 16.86 -21.72 -4.93
N GLU A 324 16.54 -23.01 -4.86
CA GLU A 324 17.26 -23.97 -4.00
C GLU A 324 18.75 -24.06 -4.37
N GLY A 325 19.04 -24.18 -5.66
CA GLY A 325 20.42 -24.19 -6.17
C GLY A 325 21.19 -22.91 -5.88
N SER A 326 20.51 -21.76 -5.88
CA SER A 326 21.12 -20.46 -5.57
C SER A 326 21.50 -20.33 -4.10
N MET A 327 20.67 -20.83 -3.19
CA MET A 327 20.92 -20.77 -1.74
C MET A 327 22.18 -21.53 -1.36
N THR A 328 22.37 -22.74 -1.90
CA THR A 328 23.56 -23.56 -1.62
C THR A 328 24.85 -22.98 -2.20
N ARG A 329 24.75 -22.15 -3.27
CA ARG A 329 25.87 -21.53 -3.96
C ARG A 329 26.08 -20.06 -3.63
N GLN A 330 25.21 -19.47 -2.78
CA GLN A 330 25.25 -18.05 -2.43
C GLN A 330 25.12 -17.12 -3.66
N ILE A 331 24.21 -17.46 -4.57
CA ILE A 331 23.88 -16.65 -5.75
C ILE A 331 22.74 -15.69 -5.38
N LEU A 332 22.88 -14.42 -5.77
CA LEU A 332 21.87 -13.38 -5.57
C LEU A 332 20.72 -13.56 -6.57
N LEU A 333 19.82 -14.48 -6.25
CA LEU A 333 18.68 -14.87 -7.06
C LEU A 333 17.42 -14.94 -6.21
N ALA A 334 16.29 -14.52 -6.77
CA ALA A 334 14.98 -14.69 -6.17
C ALA A 334 13.94 -15.05 -7.24
N PRO A 335 12.95 -15.91 -6.92
CA PRO A 335 11.82 -16.15 -7.83
C PRO A 335 10.92 -14.92 -7.92
N VAL A 336 10.34 -14.68 -9.11
CA VAL A 336 9.24 -13.75 -9.29
C VAL A 336 7.96 -14.50 -8.94
N SER A 337 7.42 -14.23 -7.75
CA SER A 337 6.27 -14.94 -7.19
C SER A 337 4.98 -14.51 -7.85
N THR A 338 4.14 -15.49 -8.20
CA THR A 338 2.74 -15.28 -8.55
C THR A 338 1.90 -15.14 -7.28
N THR A 339 0.61 -14.77 -7.41
CA THR A 339 -0.32 -14.74 -6.28
C THR A 339 -0.44 -16.10 -5.60
N GLN A 340 -0.41 -17.19 -6.39
CA GLN A 340 -0.41 -18.55 -5.85
C GLN A 340 0.87 -18.85 -5.07
N ASP A 341 2.04 -18.53 -5.63
CA ASP A 341 3.33 -18.72 -4.94
C ASP A 341 3.35 -17.98 -3.59
N ILE A 342 2.78 -16.75 -3.54
CA ILE A 342 2.67 -15.99 -2.29
C ILE A 342 1.75 -16.69 -1.28
N ALA A 343 0.59 -17.18 -1.74
CA ALA A 343 -0.37 -17.86 -0.87
C ALA A 343 0.18 -19.17 -0.27
N GLU A 344 1.09 -19.84 -0.97
CA GLU A 344 1.73 -21.09 -0.59
C GLU A 344 3.14 -20.90 0.01
N ASP A 345 3.57 -19.65 0.24
CA ASP A 345 4.92 -19.33 0.71
C ASP A 345 5.18 -19.81 2.14
N VAL A 346 6.17 -20.70 2.29
CA VAL A 346 6.52 -21.33 3.57
C VAL A 346 7.04 -20.35 4.62
N GLN A 347 7.65 -19.22 4.20
CA GLN A 347 8.12 -18.18 5.11
C GLN A 347 6.95 -17.37 5.66
N LEU A 348 5.98 -17.03 4.83
CA LEU A 348 4.78 -16.32 5.25
C LEU A 348 3.92 -17.20 6.18
N GLU A 349 3.81 -18.50 5.88
CA GLU A 349 3.14 -19.48 6.76
C GLU A 349 3.86 -19.60 8.10
N ALA A 350 5.18 -19.80 8.11
CA ALA A 350 5.98 -19.89 9.35
C ALA A 350 5.89 -18.59 10.17
N ARG A 351 5.71 -17.45 9.52
CA ARG A 351 5.45 -16.18 10.18
C ARG A 351 4.00 -16.00 10.63
N LYS A 352 3.09 -16.93 10.35
CA LYS A 352 1.66 -16.82 10.64
C LYS A 352 1.08 -15.51 10.06
N TYR A 353 1.51 -15.19 8.84
CA TYR A 353 1.09 -13.95 8.19
C TYR A 353 -0.37 -14.00 7.76
N TRP A 354 -0.85 -15.18 7.37
CA TRP A 354 -2.22 -15.40 6.96
C TRP A 354 -3.14 -15.49 8.17
N GLN A 355 -4.22 -14.72 8.14
CA GLN A 355 -5.25 -14.75 9.18
C GLN A 355 -6.59 -15.12 8.56
N LYS A 356 -7.31 -16.05 9.20
CA LYS A 356 -8.63 -16.47 8.77
C LYS A 356 -9.69 -15.68 9.53
N ILE A 357 -10.63 -15.10 8.80
CA ILE A 357 -11.75 -14.35 9.35
C ILE A 357 -13.02 -14.95 8.80
N PHE A 358 -13.93 -15.37 9.68
CA PHE A 358 -15.24 -15.89 9.30
C PHE A 358 -16.16 -14.75 8.86
N HIS A 359 -16.81 -14.94 7.72
CA HIS A 359 -17.78 -14.04 7.12
C HIS A 359 -19.16 -14.70 7.13
N PRO A 360 -20.03 -14.41 8.11
CA PRO A 360 -21.34 -15.05 8.22
C PRO A 360 -22.26 -14.75 7.03
N GLU A 361 -22.11 -13.60 6.38
CA GLU A 361 -22.90 -13.20 5.20
C GLU A 361 -22.64 -14.05 3.95
N ILE A 362 -21.52 -14.79 3.92
CA ILE A 362 -21.16 -15.71 2.84
C ILE A 362 -20.87 -17.13 3.35
N ASP A 363 -21.05 -17.37 4.65
CA ASP A 363 -20.81 -18.63 5.37
C ASP A 363 -19.44 -19.27 5.02
N THR A 364 -18.38 -18.45 5.10
CA THR A 364 -17.02 -18.87 4.70
C THR A 364 -15.94 -18.12 5.47
N ASP A 365 -14.85 -18.82 5.78
CA ASP A 365 -13.60 -18.20 6.20
C ASP A 365 -12.87 -17.62 4.99
N LEU A 366 -12.51 -16.33 5.07
CA LEU A 366 -11.61 -15.70 4.11
C LEU A 366 -10.22 -15.55 4.71
N ILE A 367 -9.20 -15.71 3.86
CA ILE A 367 -7.80 -15.51 4.23
C ILE A 367 -7.42 -14.04 3.99
N TYR A 368 -6.93 -13.39 5.04
CA TYR A 368 -6.45 -12.02 5.00
C TYR A 368 -4.94 -11.97 5.16
N CYS A 369 -4.32 -10.98 4.50
CA CYS A 369 -2.95 -10.59 4.81
C CYS A 369 -2.90 -9.99 6.20
N GLY A 370 -2.15 -10.57 7.09
CA GLY A 370 -1.94 -10.03 8.44
C GLY A 370 -1.17 -8.71 8.44
N PRO A 371 -1.04 -8.05 9.60
CA PRO A 371 -0.18 -6.88 9.74
C PRO A 371 1.27 -7.20 9.39
N SER A 372 1.92 -6.33 8.62
CA SER A 372 3.33 -6.50 8.22
C SER A 372 4.31 -6.28 9.38
N VAL A 373 3.87 -5.62 10.45
CA VAL A 373 4.64 -5.33 11.66
C VAL A 373 4.26 -6.31 12.75
N ARG A 374 5.24 -6.82 13.48
CA ARG A 374 5.04 -7.62 14.69
C ARG A 374 5.61 -6.89 15.89
N MET A 375 4.80 -6.78 16.93
CA MET A 375 5.15 -6.17 18.20
C MET A 375 5.13 -7.26 19.29
N SER A 376 6.19 -7.36 20.09
CA SER A 376 6.32 -8.39 21.13
C SER A 376 5.30 -8.22 22.25
N GLU A 377 5.04 -6.98 22.66
CA GLU A 377 4.20 -6.66 23.81
C GLU A 377 2.75 -6.32 23.44
N ALA A 378 2.50 -5.89 22.21
CA ALA A 378 1.19 -5.52 21.70
C ALA A 378 0.93 -6.17 20.33
N PRO A 379 0.66 -7.49 20.29
CA PRO A 379 0.48 -8.19 19.02
C PRO A 379 -0.72 -7.64 18.26
N LEU A 380 -0.50 -7.38 16.97
CA LEU A 380 -1.50 -6.88 16.05
C LEU A 380 -2.31 -8.05 15.50
N ASN A 381 -3.64 -7.95 15.57
CA ASN A 381 -4.56 -9.00 15.12
C ASN A 381 -5.83 -8.42 14.51
N TYR A 382 -6.47 -9.17 13.63
CA TYR A 382 -7.85 -8.89 13.24
C TYR A 382 -8.80 -9.24 14.38
N ARG A 383 -9.62 -8.27 14.75
CA ARG A 383 -10.66 -8.39 15.78
C ARG A 383 -12.05 -8.44 15.17
N LEU A 384 -12.22 -7.73 14.06
CA LEU A 384 -13.48 -7.58 13.34
C LEU A 384 -13.26 -7.79 11.85
N ARG A 385 -14.20 -8.45 11.19
CA ARG A 385 -14.30 -8.41 9.72
C ARG A 385 -14.70 -7.01 9.27
N ALA A 386 -14.63 -6.75 7.97
CA ALA A 386 -15.18 -5.53 7.41
C ALA A 386 -16.70 -5.45 7.65
N PRO A 387 -17.23 -4.28 8.02
CA PRO A 387 -18.65 -4.14 8.34
C PRO A 387 -19.54 -4.18 7.08
N LEU A 388 -20.75 -4.68 7.25
CA LEU A 388 -21.83 -4.49 6.28
C LEU A 388 -22.36 -3.05 6.34
N ILE A 389 -23.18 -2.66 5.35
CA ILE A 389 -23.75 -1.30 5.30
C ILE A 389 -24.61 -1.04 6.55
N GLY A 390 -24.21 -0.06 7.34
CA GLY A 390 -24.93 0.35 8.55
C GLY A 390 -25.00 -0.72 9.66
N GLU A 391 -24.15 -1.74 9.62
CA GLU A 391 -24.18 -2.86 10.57
C GLU A 391 -24.20 -2.43 12.03
N HIS A 392 -23.46 -1.36 12.36
CA HIS A 392 -23.32 -0.88 13.73
C HIS A 392 -24.18 0.37 14.05
N ASN A 393 -25.13 0.71 13.16
CA ASN A 393 -26.00 1.88 13.37
C ASN A 393 -26.71 1.84 14.73
N LEU A 394 -27.30 0.70 15.09
CA LEU A 394 -28.04 0.58 16.34
C LEU A 394 -27.10 0.68 17.55
N GLU A 395 -25.98 0.01 17.50
CA GLU A 395 -24.97 0.02 18.56
C GLU A 395 -24.45 1.43 18.84
N ILE A 396 -24.09 2.18 17.80
CA ILE A 396 -23.49 3.51 17.93
C ILE A 396 -24.57 4.55 18.20
N TYR A 397 -25.65 4.58 17.43
CA TYR A 397 -26.65 5.64 17.57
C TYR A 397 -27.53 5.49 18.81
N ALA A 398 -28.05 4.29 19.09
CA ALA A 398 -28.83 4.07 20.28
C ALA A 398 -27.98 3.81 21.53
N GLY A 399 -26.95 2.95 21.37
CA GLY A 399 -26.11 2.56 22.50
C GLY A 399 -25.22 3.68 23.03
N GLU A 400 -24.50 4.37 22.14
CA GLU A 400 -23.50 5.36 22.56
C GLU A 400 -24.06 6.80 22.51
N LEU A 401 -24.78 7.16 21.43
CA LEU A 401 -25.34 8.50 21.30
C LEU A 401 -26.73 8.65 21.94
N HIS A 402 -27.30 7.57 22.49
CA HIS A 402 -28.62 7.58 23.17
C HIS A 402 -29.72 8.15 22.29
N ILE A 403 -29.70 7.94 20.98
CA ILE A 403 -30.76 8.29 20.05
C ILE A 403 -31.88 7.25 20.19
N THR A 404 -33.10 7.68 20.44
CA THR A 404 -34.21 6.76 20.61
C THR A 404 -34.55 6.01 19.33
N GLU A 405 -35.04 4.77 19.43
CA GLU A 405 -35.43 3.96 18.27
C GLU A 405 -36.45 4.68 17.37
N LYS A 406 -37.42 5.39 17.95
CA LYS A 406 -38.38 6.20 17.18
C LYS A 406 -37.67 7.26 16.34
N ARG A 407 -36.63 7.89 16.89
CA ARG A 407 -35.82 8.89 16.16
C ARG A 407 -34.96 8.25 15.09
N LEU A 408 -34.35 7.08 15.36
CA LEU A 408 -33.58 6.32 14.37
C LEU A 408 -34.46 5.95 13.16
N GLN A 409 -35.67 5.49 13.39
CA GLN A 409 -36.60 5.19 12.32
C GLN A 409 -36.90 6.44 11.46
N ALA A 410 -37.15 7.59 12.09
CA ALA A 410 -37.40 8.84 11.38
C ALA A 410 -36.16 9.30 10.56
N LEU A 411 -34.95 9.14 11.10
CA LEU A 411 -33.69 9.46 10.40
C LEU A 411 -33.47 8.54 9.18
N LYS A 412 -33.79 7.27 9.31
CA LYS A 412 -33.74 6.30 8.22
C LYS A 412 -34.73 6.62 7.11
N GLU A 413 -35.99 6.95 7.49
CA GLU A 413 -37.02 7.35 6.52
C GLU A 413 -36.66 8.66 5.79
N ALA A 414 -35.96 9.56 6.48
CA ALA A 414 -35.44 10.79 5.89
C ALA A 414 -34.16 10.60 5.06
N GLY A 415 -33.57 9.40 5.02
CA GLY A 415 -32.33 9.12 4.32
C GLY A 415 -31.10 9.77 4.94
N VAL A 416 -31.12 10.01 6.26
CA VAL A 416 -29.96 10.57 7.00
C VAL A 416 -29.00 9.47 7.43
N ILE A 417 -29.56 8.29 7.78
CA ILE A 417 -28.77 7.11 8.19
C ILE A 417 -29.18 5.87 7.42
#